data_28d49bf48c3871a9811ca846908ad8f1
#
_entry.id   28d49bf48c3871a9811ca846908ad8f1
#
_cell.length_a   1.000
_cell.length_b   1.000
_cell.length_c   1.000
_cell.angle_alpha   90.00
_cell.angle_beta   90.00
_cell.angle_gamma   90.00
#
_symmetry.space_group_name_H-M   'P 1'
#
loop_
_entity.id
_entity.type
_entity.pdbx_description
1 polymer ?
#
loop_
_entity_poly.entity_id
_entity_poly.type
_entity_poly.pdbx_seq_one_letter_code
_entity_poly.pdbx_strand_id
1 'polypeptide(L)'
;RWAAVVMDDVHLYDTAQQATAFNWFVNAISPASGSQRWVLAAGDLPPADLPLRDDLRSRLGWGHVFQLQLLGEAERRAVLRQEADARGVFLGDEVMDYMLNRFSRDLGSLMQLLDQLDAFALRTQRAITIPLLKTMLESE
;
A
#
# COMPACT_ATOMS: atom_id res chain seq x y z
N ARG A 1 -9.60 23.87 4.98
CA ARG A 1 -10.88 23.12 5.10
C ARG A 1 -10.63 21.70 4.58
N TRP A 2 -10.60 20.70 5.45
CA TRP A 2 -10.39 19.30 5.09
C TRP A 2 -11.73 18.57 4.91
N ALA A 3 -11.76 17.55 4.03
CA ALA A 3 -12.95 16.76 3.72
C ALA A 3 -12.91 15.34 4.33
N ALA A 4 -11.72 14.86 4.62
CA ALA A 4 -11.50 13.53 5.19
C ALA A 4 -10.32 13.53 6.15
N VAL A 5 -10.32 12.62 7.10
CA VAL A 5 -9.15 12.24 7.89
C VAL A 5 -8.77 10.81 7.51
N VAL A 6 -7.48 10.58 7.32
CA VAL A 6 -6.92 9.27 7.04
C VAL A 6 -6.01 8.88 8.20
N MET A 7 -6.22 7.70 8.74
CA MET A 7 -5.48 7.14 9.87
C MET A 7 -4.85 5.82 9.39
N ASP A 8 -3.57 5.85 9.09
CA ASP A 8 -2.86 4.67 8.62
C ASP A 8 -2.11 3.99 9.77
N ASP A 9 -1.89 2.68 9.65
CA ASP A 9 -1.20 1.86 10.65
C ASP A 9 -1.73 2.05 12.08
N VAL A 10 -3.06 2.13 12.24
CA VAL A 10 -3.69 2.40 13.55
C VAL A 10 -3.31 1.41 14.64
N HIS A 11 -2.92 0.19 14.27
CA HIS A 11 -2.46 -0.85 15.19
C HIS A 11 -1.14 -0.50 15.88
N LEU A 12 -0.37 0.47 15.36
CA LEU A 12 0.89 0.95 15.90
C LEU A 12 0.75 2.22 16.75
N TYR A 13 -0.45 2.76 16.89
CA TYR A 13 -0.66 4.02 17.59
C TYR A 13 -0.35 3.93 19.09
N ASP A 14 0.50 4.80 19.55
CA ASP A 14 0.75 5.00 20.99
C ASP A 14 -0.41 5.73 21.69
N THR A 15 -0.33 5.90 22.99
CA THR A 15 -1.39 6.53 23.79
C THR A 15 -1.73 7.95 23.33
N ALA A 16 -0.74 8.75 22.94
CA ALA A 16 -0.94 10.12 22.48
C ALA A 16 -1.58 10.17 21.10
N GLN A 17 -1.12 9.29 20.21
CA GLN A 17 -1.70 9.13 18.87
C GLN A 17 -3.15 8.65 18.94
N GLN A 18 -3.47 7.71 19.82
CA GLN A 18 -4.84 7.25 20.04
C GLN A 18 -5.77 8.36 20.53
N ALA A 19 -5.31 9.20 21.45
CA ALA A 19 -6.08 10.35 21.90
C ALA A 19 -6.33 11.37 20.78
N THR A 20 -5.32 11.63 19.98
CA THR A 20 -5.41 12.50 18.79
C THR A 20 -6.36 11.93 17.75
N ALA A 21 -6.24 10.65 17.43
CA ALA A 21 -7.12 9.95 16.49
C ALA A 21 -8.59 9.99 16.94
N PHE A 22 -8.83 9.78 18.23
CA PHE A 22 -10.18 9.89 18.80
C PHE A 22 -10.77 11.28 18.61
N ASN A 23 -10.00 12.33 18.88
CA ASN A 23 -10.45 13.72 18.70
C ASN A 23 -10.74 14.02 17.22
N TRP A 24 -9.90 13.56 16.31
CA TRP A 24 -10.13 13.69 14.86
C TRP A 24 -11.41 12.97 14.42
N PHE A 25 -11.63 11.77 14.93
CA PHE A 25 -12.83 10.99 14.64
C PHE A 25 -14.10 11.74 15.09
N VAL A 26 -14.13 12.21 16.34
CA VAL A 26 -15.26 12.96 16.88
C VAL A 26 -15.52 14.23 16.08
N ASN A 27 -14.48 14.99 15.76
CA ASN A 27 -14.59 16.21 14.96
C ASN A 27 -15.02 15.95 13.50
N ALA A 28 -14.72 14.78 12.97
CA ALA A 28 -15.16 14.40 11.63
C ALA A 28 -16.66 14.08 11.59
N ILE A 29 -17.16 13.33 12.57
CA ILE A 29 -18.55 12.86 12.62
C ILE A 29 -19.49 13.90 13.18
N SER A 30 -19.05 14.66 14.18
CA SER A 30 -19.82 15.71 14.85
C SER A 30 -19.05 17.03 14.82
N PRO A 31 -18.87 17.64 13.65
CA PRO A 31 -18.15 18.90 13.56
C PRO A 31 -18.93 20.03 14.23
N ALA A 32 -18.21 20.94 14.90
CA ALA A 32 -18.82 22.14 15.51
C ALA A 32 -19.49 23.02 14.47
N SER A 33 -19.08 22.99 13.22
CA SER A 33 -19.70 23.67 12.09
C SER A 33 -19.44 22.92 10.79
N GLY A 34 -20.44 22.92 9.90
CA GLY A 34 -20.34 22.29 8.58
C GLY A 34 -20.92 20.89 8.52
N SER A 35 -20.67 20.20 7.43
CA SER A 35 -21.12 18.82 7.19
C SER A 35 -20.15 17.80 7.79
N GLN A 36 -20.66 16.61 8.06
CA GLN A 36 -19.85 15.45 8.41
C GLN A 36 -18.75 15.20 7.37
N ARG A 37 -17.65 14.59 7.81
CA ARG A 37 -16.47 14.31 7.01
C ARG A 37 -16.17 12.82 7.02
N TRP A 38 -15.40 12.40 6.03
CA TRP A 38 -15.00 11.01 5.92
C TRP A 38 -13.90 10.68 6.94
N VAL A 39 -13.98 9.46 7.46
CA VAL A 39 -12.90 8.84 8.24
C VAL A 39 -12.51 7.55 7.55
N LEU A 40 -11.24 7.43 7.19
CA LEU A 40 -10.65 6.21 6.66
C LEU A 40 -9.56 5.77 7.64
N ALA A 41 -9.63 4.50 8.05
CA ALA A 41 -8.61 3.92 8.90
C ALA A 41 -8.09 2.62 8.30
N ALA A 42 -6.80 2.37 8.43
CA ALA A 42 -6.15 1.14 8.00
C ALA A 42 -5.31 0.55 9.16
N GLY A 43 -5.33 -0.77 9.28
CA GLY A 43 -4.57 -1.52 10.26
C GLY A 43 -4.47 -2.99 9.87
N ASP A 44 -3.69 -3.76 10.59
CA ASP A 44 -3.40 -5.17 10.31
C ASP A 44 -4.41 -6.15 10.92
N LEU A 45 -5.30 -5.65 11.78
CA LEU A 45 -6.34 -6.44 12.47
C LEU A 45 -7.73 -5.84 12.25
N PRO A 46 -8.79 -6.67 12.35
CA PRO A 46 -10.14 -6.14 12.40
C PRO A 46 -10.31 -5.18 13.60
N PRO A 47 -11.21 -4.18 13.50
CA PRO A 47 -11.35 -3.17 14.56
C PRO A 47 -11.52 -3.73 15.95
N ALA A 48 -12.26 -4.84 16.12
CA ALA A 48 -12.50 -5.48 17.42
C ALA A 48 -11.22 -6.03 18.08
N ASP A 49 -10.21 -6.37 17.29
CA ASP A 49 -8.98 -7.02 17.74
C ASP A 49 -7.79 -6.02 17.81
N LEU A 50 -7.99 -4.78 17.41
CA LEU A 50 -6.94 -3.76 17.47
C LEU A 50 -6.51 -3.49 18.92
N PRO A 51 -5.21 -3.37 19.20
CA PRO A 51 -4.67 -3.08 20.53
C PRO A 51 -4.82 -1.60 20.89
N LEU A 52 -6.04 -1.10 20.83
CA LEU A 52 -6.38 0.29 21.05
C LEU A 52 -7.32 0.44 22.25
N ARG A 53 -7.41 1.65 22.80
CA ARG A 53 -8.40 1.99 23.83
C ARG A 53 -9.82 1.72 23.32
N ASP A 54 -10.71 1.28 24.20
CA ASP A 54 -12.03 0.76 23.85
C ASP A 54 -12.91 1.75 23.08
N ASP A 55 -12.83 3.02 23.44
CA ASP A 55 -13.64 4.08 22.79
C ASP A 55 -13.21 4.33 21.34
N LEU A 56 -11.91 4.31 21.04
CA LEU A 56 -11.40 4.43 19.68
C LEU A 56 -11.69 3.18 18.87
N ARG A 57 -11.37 2.01 19.43
CA ARG A 57 -11.61 0.71 18.79
C ARG A 57 -13.08 0.52 18.40
N SER A 58 -14.00 0.84 19.29
CA SER A 58 -15.44 0.78 19.06
C SER A 58 -15.86 1.67 17.90
N ARG A 59 -15.34 2.89 17.84
CA ARG A 59 -15.69 3.85 16.76
C ARG A 59 -15.12 3.44 15.41
N LEU A 60 -13.93 2.88 15.35
CA LEU A 60 -13.36 2.37 14.09
C LEU A 60 -14.19 1.22 13.50
N GLY A 61 -14.96 0.52 14.30
CA GLY A 61 -15.89 -0.52 13.89
C GLY A 61 -17.28 -0.03 13.45
N TRP A 62 -17.60 1.26 13.57
CA TRP A 62 -18.97 1.77 13.26
C TRP A 62 -19.31 1.85 11.78
N GLY A 63 -18.31 2.00 10.91
CA GLY A 63 -18.49 2.14 9.47
C GLY A 63 -18.43 0.81 8.73
N HIS A 64 -18.17 0.91 7.44
CA HIS A 64 -17.86 -0.26 6.64
C HIS A 64 -16.45 -0.75 6.94
N VAL A 65 -16.32 -2.04 7.21
CA VAL A 65 -15.04 -2.70 7.45
C VAL A 65 -14.76 -3.64 6.30
N PHE A 66 -13.59 -3.50 5.69
CA PHE A 66 -13.14 -4.34 4.58
C PHE A 66 -11.86 -5.04 4.96
N GLN A 67 -11.77 -6.32 4.66
CA GLN A 67 -10.52 -7.07 4.74
C GLN A 67 -9.81 -7.00 3.38
N LEU A 68 -8.57 -6.49 3.38
CA LEU A 68 -7.72 -6.58 2.20
C LEU A 68 -7.06 -7.95 2.15
N GLN A 69 -7.32 -8.68 1.07
CA GLN A 69 -6.72 -9.99 0.84
C GLN A 69 -5.33 -9.81 0.21
N LEU A 70 -4.39 -10.66 0.61
CA LEU A 70 -3.12 -10.75 -0.10
C LEU A 70 -3.37 -11.23 -1.53
N LEU A 71 -2.76 -10.56 -2.49
CA LEU A 71 -2.89 -10.92 -3.89
C LEU A 71 -2.25 -12.28 -4.16
N GLY A 72 -2.96 -13.13 -4.90
CA GLY A 72 -2.42 -14.36 -5.45
C GLY A 72 -1.40 -14.08 -6.58
N GLU A 73 -0.76 -15.13 -7.08
CA GLU A 73 0.27 -14.98 -8.13
C GLU A 73 -0.28 -14.36 -9.41
N ALA A 74 -1.45 -14.82 -9.87
CA ALA A 74 -2.10 -14.29 -11.07
C ALA A 74 -2.46 -12.81 -10.93
N GLU A 75 -2.94 -12.41 -9.76
CA GLU A 75 -3.30 -11.03 -9.46
C GLU A 75 -2.06 -10.13 -9.38
N ARG A 76 -0.98 -10.59 -8.74
CA ARG A 76 0.30 -9.86 -8.69
C ARG A 76 0.89 -9.69 -10.08
N ARG A 77 0.78 -10.71 -10.94
CA ARG A 77 1.18 -10.64 -12.34
C ARG A 77 0.38 -9.57 -13.09
N ALA A 78 -0.94 -9.54 -12.89
CA ALA A 78 -1.81 -8.54 -13.51
C ALA A 78 -1.45 -7.11 -13.08
N VAL A 79 -1.20 -6.89 -11.79
CA VAL A 79 -0.75 -5.58 -11.27
C VAL A 79 0.61 -5.20 -11.83
N LEU A 80 1.58 -6.12 -11.84
CA LEU A 80 2.90 -5.86 -12.40
C LEU A 80 2.84 -5.46 -13.88
N ARG A 81 1.98 -6.13 -14.66
CA ARG A 81 1.71 -5.78 -16.06
C ARG A 81 1.13 -4.38 -16.19
N GLN A 82 0.06 -4.11 -15.44
CA GLN A 82 -0.61 -2.81 -15.46
C GLN A 82 0.34 -1.66 -15.09
N GLU A 83 1.18 -1.85 -14.09
CA GLU A 83 2.14 -0.85 -13.65
C GLU A 83 3.28 -0.64 -14.64
N ALA A 84 3.76 -1.70 -15.30
CA ALA A 84 4.73 -1.59 -16.37
C ALA A 84 4.15 -0.83 -17.57
N ASP A 85 2.93 -1.16 -17.97
CA ASP A 85 2.22 -0.49 -19.08
C ASP A 85 1.99 1.00 -18.75
N ALA A 86 1.58 1.32 -17.52
CA ALA A 86 1.37 2.71 -17.07
C ALA A 86 2.66 3.56 -17.12
N ARG A 87 3.82 2.94 -16.94
CA ARG A 87 5.14 3.57 -17.05
C ARG A 87 5.68 3.57 -18.49
N GLY A 88 4.99 2.95 -19.44
CA GLY A 88 5.48 2.75 -20.79
C GLY A 88 6.65 1.76 -20.87
N VAL A 89 6.77 0.88 -19.90
CA VAL A 89 7.84 -0.13 -19.82
C VAL A 89 7.37 -1.43 -20.43
N PHE A 90 8.06 -1.91 -21.46
CA PHE A 90 7.81 -3.24 -22.00
C PHE A 90 8.47 -4.29 -21.11
N LEU A 91 7.65 -5.08 -20.43
CA LEU A 91 8.08 -6.16 -19.55
C LEU A 91 7.63 -7.50 -20.17
N GLY A 92 8.58 -8.25 -20.71
CA GLY A 92 8.32 -9.56 -21.30
C GLY A 92 7.86 -10.59 -20.26
N ASP A 93 7.11 -11.60 -20.71
CA ASP A 93 6.57 -12.64 -19.81
C ASP A 93 7.66 -13.37 -19.03
N GLU A 94 8.80 -13.66 -19.66
CA GLU A 94 9.94 -14.33 -19.01
C GLU A 94 10.53 -13.49 -17.88
N VAL A 95 10.61 -12.18 -18.06
CA VAL A 95 11.10 -11.25 -17.02
C VAL A 95 10.11 -11.19 -15.87
N MET A 96 8.81 -11.13 -16.17
CA MET A 96 7.76 -11.16 -15.14
C MET A 96 7.78 -12.46 -14.35
N ASP A 97 7.90 -13.59 -15.02
CA ASP A 97 8.02 -14.90 -14.36
C ASP A 97 9.24 -14.94 -13.43
N TYR A 98 10.36 -14.44 -13.90
CA TYR A 98 11.57 -14.35 -13.11
C TYR A 98 11.40 -13.47 -11.88
N MET A 99 10.79 -12.30 -12.03
CA MET A 99 10.51 -11.38 -10.92
C MET A 99 9.58 -12.01 -9.89
N LEU A 100 8.47 -12.58 -10.32
CA LEU A 100 7.46 -13.17 -9.44
C LEU A 100 7.95 -14.41 -8.69
N ASN A 101 8.83 -15.21 -9.32
CA ASN A 101 9.36 -16.44 -8.72
C ASN A 101 10.53 -16.17 -7.76
N ARG A 102 11.32 -15.14 -8.02
CA ARG A 102 12.58 -14.92 -7.29
C ARG A 102 12.45 -13.86 -6.20
N PHE A 103 11.54 -12.92 -6.34
CA PHE A 103 11.42 -11.79 -5.41
C PHE A 103 10.19 -11.94 -4.52
N SER A 104 10.15 -11.14 -3.47
CA SER A 104 9.15 -11.17 -2.43
C SER A 104 7.71 -11.23 -2.98
N ARG A 105 6.85 -11.93 -2.24
CA ARG A 105 5.40 -11.90 -2.46
C ARG A 105 4.77 -10.56 -2.13
N ASP A 106 5.52 -9.66 -1.52
CA ASP A 106 5.11 -8.31 -1.22
C ASP A 106 5.06 -7.45 -2.49
N LEU A 107 3.89 -6.87 -2.74
CA LEU A 107 3.65 -6.04 -3.92
C LEU A 107 4.53 -4.77 -3.92
N GLY A 108 4.75 -4.18 -2.73
CA GLY A 108 5.59 -2.98 -2.59
C GLY A 108 7.01 -3.23 -3.06
N SER A 109 7.61 -4.35 -2.66
CA SER A 109 8.95 -4.75 -3.10
C SER A 109 9.03 -5.00 -4.61
N LEU A 110 7.98 -5.59 -5.21
CA LEU A 110 7.90 -5.76 -6.67
C LEU A 110 7.81 -4.43 -7.40
N MET A 111 7.08 -3.46 -6.88
CA MET A 111 6.97 -2.12 -7.46
C MET A 111 8.30 -1.37 -7.38
N GLN A 112 8.99 -1.44 -6.26
CA GLN A 112 10.33 -0.86 -6.10
C GLN A 112 11.33 -1.47 -7.10
N LEU A 113 11.31 -2.80 -7.25
CA LEU A 113 12.15 -3.48 -8.22
C LEU A 113 11.85 -3.04 -9.66
N LEU A 114 10.56 -2.85 -9.99
CA LEU A 114 10.15 -2.34 -11.30
C LEU A 114 10.70 -0.92 -11.54
N ASP A 115 10.61 -0.04 -10.55
CA ASP A 115 11.13 1.33 -10.64
C ASP A 115 12.65 1.35 -10.83
N GLN A 116 13.38 0.52 -10.08
CA GLN A 116 14.84 0.39 -10.23
C GLN A 116 15.22 -0.16 -11.61
N LEU A 117 14.48 -1.15 -12.10
CA LEU A 117 14.72 -1.77 -13.40
C LEU A 117 14.45 -0.82 -14.55
N ASP A 118 13.40 -0.02 -14.47
CA ASP A 118 13.09 1.02 -15.44
C ASP A 118 14.20 2.08 -15.48
N ALA A 119 14.59 2.61 -14.33
CA ALA A 119 15.68 3.59 -14.23
C ALA A 119 17.01 3.04 -14.74
N PHE A 120 17.32 1.78 -14.45
CA PHE A 120 18.55 1.14 -14.91
C PHE A 120 18.55 0.90 -16.43
N ALA A 121 17.42 0.46 -16.98
CA ALA A 121 17.25 0.27 -18.42
C ALA A 121 17.39 1.58 -19.19
N LEU A 122 16.77 2.66 -18.70
CA LEU A 122 16.90 4.00 -19.27
C LEU A 122 18.34 4.51 -19.23
N ARG A 123 19.03 4.37 -18.09
CA ARG A 123 20.43 4.80 -17.92
C ARG A 123 21.40 4.04 -18.82
N THR A 124 21.16 2.75 -19.01
CA THR A 124 22.02 1.91 -19.84
C THR A 124 21.60 1.85 -21.31
N GLN A 125 20.43 2.42 -21.65
CA GLN A 125 19.82 2.38 -22.99
C GLN A 125 19.66 0.95 -23.53
N ARG A 126 19.27 0.02 -22.64
CA ARG A 126 19.09 -1.39 -22.96
C ARG A 126 17.66 -1.83 -22.73
N ALA A 127 17.20 -2.76 -23.57
CA ALA A 127 15.92 -3.42 -23.35
C ALA A 127 15.92 -4.24 -22.03
N ILE A 128 14.78 -4.29 -21.39
CA ILE A 128 14.60 -5.05 -20.15
C ILE A 128 14.56 -6.54 -20.48
N THR A 129 15.56 -7.23 -19.94
CA THR A 129 15.77 -8.69 -20.11
C THR A 129 16.20 -9.28 -18.76
N ILE A 130 16.13 -10.61 -18.64
CA ILE A 130 16.66 -11.30 -17.45
C ILE A 130 18.15 -11.00 -17.20
N PRO A 131 19.03 -11.03 -18.22
CA PRO A 131 20.43 -10.63 -18.02
C PRO A 131 20.59 -9.20 -17.51
N LEU A 132 19.79 -8.24 -18.01
CA LEU A 132 19.85 -6.85 -17.53
C LEU A 132 19.45 -6.77 -16.05
N LEU A 133 18.37 -7.46 -15.67
CA LEU A 133 17.90 -7.53 -14.28
C LEU A 133 18.98 -8.11 -13.36
N LYS A 134 19.63 -9.20 -13.77
CA LYS A 134 20.74 -9.80 -13.01
C LYS A 134 21.91 -8.82 -12.84
N THR A 135 22.31 -8.14 -13.92
CA THR A 135 23.38 -7.14 -13.87
C THR A 135 23.05 -5.98 -12.92
N MET A 136 21.80 -5.54 -12.92
CA MET A 136 21.36 -4.50 -11.99
C MET A 136 21.51 -4.96 -10.53
N LEU A 137 21.05 -6.16 -10.21
CA LEU A 137 21.13 -6.73 -8.85
C LEU A 137 22.55 -7.00 -8.36
N GLU A 138 23.49 -7.23 -9.27
CA GLU A 138 24.92 -7.43 -8.95
C GLU A 138 25.66 -6.09 -8.74
N SER A 139 25.06 -4.98 -9.18
CA SER A 139 25.65 -3.64 -9.11
C SER A 139 25.24 -2.83 -7.87
N GLU A 140 24.33 -3.36 -7.05
CA GLU A 140 23.94 -2.80 -5.75
C GLU A 140 24.78 -3.39 -4.62
#